data_8068b53d4288c463ee435e051c66417c
#
_entry.id   8068b53d4288c463ee435e051c66417c
#
_cell.length_a   1.000
_cell.length_b   1.000
_cell.length_c   1.000
_cell.angle_alpha   90.00
_cell.angle_beta   90.00
_cell.angle_gamma   90.00
#
_symmetry.space_group_name_H-M   'P 1'
#
loop_
_entity.id
_entity.type
_entity.pdbx_description
1 polymer ?
#
loop_
_entity_poly.entity_id
_entity_poly.type
_entity_poly.pdbx_seq_one_letter_code
_entity_poly.pdbx_strand_id
1 'polypeptide(L)'
;IKLGQRIDSMKVDAWVDGGWKEIAEATSIGACRIIRLENDLNTDRIRLRFFAPVALAVSEVSLFKEPDNLEAPKIYRKKDGMVSIRTDRPVISIRYTTDGTEPSFTSNEYKEPFLFDKQGVVRAAVFTSDKKSGEITSVIFDQCKKNWKIISPVKSGVDNMIDDNVESYFHTYDAGNKKEFVPDEVIVDMGTTIPVSEIIYTPRQDMYRNVDGVIENY
;
A
#
# COMPACT_ATOMS: atom_id res chain seq x y z
N ILE A 1 -30.65 -8.34 32.13
CA ILE A 1 -30.68 -9.30 31.00
C ILE A 1 -29.99 -8.56 29.87
N LYS A 2 -28.74 -8.92 29.59
CA LYS A 2 -28.15 -8.49 28.32
C LYS A 2 -29.06 -9.08 27.23
N LEU A 3 -29.69 -8.23 26.42
CA LEU A 3 -30.37 -8.65 25.23
C LEU A 3 -29.28 -9.23 24.31
N GLY A 4 -29.05 -10.52 24.49
CA GLY A 4 -28.04 -11.26 23.77
C GLY A 4 -28.44 -11.33 22.31
N GLN A 5 -27.46 -11.60 21.50
CA GLN A 5 -27.65 -11.95 20.12
C GLN A 5 -28.68 -13.09 20.00
N ARG A 6 -29.71 -12.85 19.16
CA ARG A 6 -30.79 -13.82 18.95
C ARG A 6 -30.65 -14.58 17.63
N ILE A 7 -29.70 -14.18 16.80
CA ILE A 7 -29.48 -14.74 15.46
C ILE A 7 -28.15 -15.48 15.47
N ASP A 8 -28.18 -16.78 15.22
CA ASP A 8 -26.99 -17.63 15.17
C ASP A 8 -26.22 -17.41 13.87
N SER A 9 -26.94 -17.34 12.76
CA SER A 9 -26.36 -17.02 11.46
C SER A 9 -27.37 -16.38 10.54
N MET A 10 -26.87 -15.70 9.52
CA MET A 10 -27.66 -15.10 8.45
C MET A 10 -26.99 -15.38 7.11
N LYS A 11 -27.79 -15.74 6.12
CA LYS A 11 -27.37 -15.83 4.73
C LYS A 11 -28.06 -14.76 3.90
N VAL A 12 -27.34 -14.22 2.96
CA VAL A 12 -27.83 -13.22 2.02
C VAL A 12 -27.79 -13.82 0.63
N ASP A 13 -28.94 -13.79 -0.03
CA ASP A 13 -29.03 -14.19 -1.44
C ASP A 13 -29.46 -13.00 -2.29
N ALA A 14 -28.99 -12.97 -3.52
CA ALA A 14 -29.44 -12.04 -4.55
C ALA A 14 -30.07 -12.80 -5.72
N TRP A 15 -31.04 -12.16 -6.38
CA TRP A 15 -31.62 -12.69 -7.60
C TRP A 15 -30.73 -12.31 -8.80
N VAL A 16 -30.10 -13.31 -9.41
CA VAL A 16 -29.19 -13.14 -10.53
C VAL A 16 -29.45 -14.21 -11.57
N ASP A 17 -29.52 -13.82 -12.83
CA ASP A 17 -29.71 -14.73 -13.97
C ASP A 17 -30.93 -15.68 -13.81
N GLY A 18 -32.04 -15.16 -13.28
CA GLY A 18 -33.26 -15.92 -13.10
C GLY A 18 -33.28 -16.87 -11.91
N GLY A 19 -32.35 -16.75 -10.98
CA GLY A 19 -32.26 -17.59 -9.79
C GLY A 19 -31.70 -16.91 -8.55
N TRP A 20 -31.97 -17.50 -7.39
CA TRP A 20 -31.36 -17.05 -6.13
C TRP A 20 -29.94 -17.61 -6.01
N LYS A 21 -28.94 -16.71 -5.85
CA LYS A 21 -27.55 -17.06 -5.54
C LYS A 21 -27.20 -16.56 -4.15
N GLU A 22 -26.61 -17.40 -3.32
CA GLU A 22 -26.02 -16.98 -2.05
C GLU A 22 -24.80 -16.10 -2.35
N ILE A 23 -24.78 -14.90 -1.78
CA ILE A 23 -23.75 -13.89 -2.00
C ILE A 23 -22.94 -13.56 -0.75
N ALA A 24 -23.48 -13.89 0.42
CA ALA A 24 -22.78 -13.70 1.69
C ALA A 24 -23.38 -14.53 2.81
N GLU A 25 -22.57 -14.83 3.81
CA GLU A 25 -22.97 -15.43 5.07
C GLU A 25 -22.33 -14.66 6.22
N ALA A 26 -23.06 -14.55 7.33
CA ALA A 26 -22.54 -13.96 8.55
C ALA A 26 -23.05 -14.72 9.77
N THR A 27 -22.17 -14.93 10.73
CA THR A 27 -22.51 -15.35 12.08
C THR A 27 -22.55 -14.11 12.97
N SER A 28 -23.36 -14.10 14.00
CA SER A 28 -23.29 -13.05 15.00
C SER A 28 -23.65 -11.64 14.50
N ILE A 29 -24.93 -11.29 14.49
CA ILE A 29 -25.39 -10.01 13.93
C ILE A 29 -25.24 -8.85 14.92
N GLY A 30 -25.39 -9.10 16.24
CA GLY A 30 -25.33 -8.06 17.25
C GLY A 30 -26.41 -6.97 17.06
N ALA A 31 -26.06 -5.73 17.40
CA ALA A 31 -26.96 -4.58 17.25
C ALA A 31 -27.00 -4.03 15.81
N CYS A 32 -25.93 -4.24 15.05
CA CYS A 32 -25.79 -3.86 13.64
C CYS A 32 -24.76 -4.76 12.98
N ARG A 33 -25.00 -5.18 11.75
CA ARG A 33 -24.05 -5.96 10.95
C ARG A 33 -23.90 -5.36 9.58
N ILE A 34 -22.66 -4.99 9.23
CA ILE A 34 -22.27 -4.62 7.87
C ILE A 34 -21.73 -5.86 7.17
N ILE A 35 -22.29 -6.19 6.04
CA ILE A 35 -21.81 -7.26 5.16
C ILE A 35 -21.31 -6.62 3.89
N ARG A 36 -20.02 -6.79 3.60
CA ARG A 36 -19.39 -6.34 2.37
C ARG A 36 -19.34 -7.49 1.39
N LEU A 37 -19.66 -7.22 0.15
CA LEU A 37 -19.51 -8.16 -0.95
C LEU A 37 -18.09 -8.00 -1.53
N GLU A 38 -17.53 -9.08 -2.05
CA GLU A 38 -16.23 -9.04 -2.71
C GLU A 38 -16.26 -8.24 -4.02
N ASN A 39 -17.41 -8.25 -4.69
CA ASN A 39 -17.65 -7.54 -5.93
C ASN A 39 -19.03 -6.88 -5.93
N ASP A 40 -19.16 -5.77 -6.64
CA ASP A 40 -20.43 -5.13 -6.89
C ASP A 40 -21.39 -6.08 -7.60
N LEU A 41 -22.64 -6.06 -7.19
CA LEU A 41 -23.68 -6.90 -7.72
C LEU A 41 -24.87 -6.05 -8.17
N ASN A 42 -25.36 -6.27 -9.38
CA ASN A 42 -26.60 -5.71 -9.87
C ASN A 42 -27.74 -6.69 -9.66
N THR A 43 -28.71 -6.30 -8.85
CA THR A 43 -29.91 -7.11 -8.56
C THR A 43 -31.09 -6.22 -8.23
N ASP A 44 -32.28 -6.72 -8.48
CA ASP A 44 -33.56 -6.10 -8.09
C ASP A 44 -34.18 -6.74 -6.84
N ARG A 45 -33.58 -7.84 -6.34
CA ARG A 45 -34.13 -8.61 -5.22
C ARG A 45 -33.04 -9.18 -4.34
N ILE A 46 -33.15 -8.91 -3.02
CA ILE A 46 -32.32 -9.49 -1.97
C ILE A 46 -33.21 -10.36 -1.07
N ARG A 47 -32.70 -11.50 -0.67
CA ARG A 47 -33.32 -12.38 0.32
C ARG A 47 -32.39 -12.56 1.51
N LEU A 48 -32.89 -12.26 2.70
CA LEU A 48 -32.19 -12.51 3.96
C LEU A 48 -32.79 -13.77 4.60
N ARG A 49 -31.95 -14.74 4.90
CA ARG A 49 -32.35 -15.98 5.59
C ARG A 49 -31.69 -15.98 6.97
N PHE A 50 -32.48 -15.85 8.01
CA PHE A 50 -32.04 -15.85 9.36
C PHE A 50 -32.22 -17.21 10.01
N PHE A 51 -31.22 -17.63 10.79
CA PHE A 51 -31.25 -18.84 11.59
C PHE A 51 -31.18 -18.40 13.06
N ALA A 52 -32.28 -18.64 13.79
CA ALA A 52 -32.42 -18.21 15.17
C ALA A 52 -33.33 -19.18 15.93
N PRO A 53 -33.03 -19.47 17.21
CA PRO A 53 -33.84 -20.33 18.07
C PRO A 53 -35.13 -19.66 18.56
N VAL A 54 -35.27 -18.35 18.36
CA VAL A 54 -36.41 -17.54 18.81
C VAL A 54 -36.89 -16.61 17.71
N ALA A 55 -38.11 -16.10 17.83
CA ALA A 55 -38.64 -15.09 16.93
C ALA A 55 -37.70 -13.86 16.93
N LEU A 56 -37.40 -13.38 15.75
CA LEU A 56 -36.52 -12.22 15.54
C LEU A 56 -37.31 -10.97 15.16
N ALA A 57 -36.73 -9.82 15.45
CA ALA A 57 -37.20 -8.53 14.98
C ALA A 57 -36.04 -7.84 14.22
N VAL A 58 -36.36 -7.30 13.06
CA VAL A 58 -35.44 -6.52 12.24
C VAL A 58 -35.98 -5.10 12.17
N SER A 59 -35.18 -4.13 12.53
CA SER A 59 -35.59 -2.73 12.51
C SER A 59 -35.40 -2.09 11.13
N GLU A 60 -34.28 -2.43 10.47
CA GLU A 60 -33.94 -1.82 9.19
C GLU A 60 -33.00 -2.73 8.39
N VAL A 61 -33.12 -2.65 7.07
CA VAL A 61 -32.18 -3.22 6.11
C VAL A 61 -31.84 -2.12 5.13
N SER A 62 -30.55 -1.77 5.04
CA SER A 62 -30.05 -0.74 4.14
C SER A 62 -29.06 -1.33 3.14
N LEU A 63 -29.11 -0.85 1.91
CA LEU A 63 -28.23 -1.28 0.83
C LEU A 63 -27.46 -0.08 0.32
N PHE A 64 -26.15 -0.24 0.19
CA PHE A 64 -25.26 0.82 -0.27
C PHE A 64 -24.38 0.28 -1.39
N LYS A 65 -24.14 1.11 -2.39
CA LYS A 65 -22.99 0.96 -3.26
C LYS A 65 -21.79 1.60 -2.56
N GLU A 66 -20.71 0.85 -2.35
CA GLU A 66 -19.48 1.43 -1.83
C GLU A 66 -18.95 2.42 -2.88
N PRO A 67 -18.54 3.64 -2.49
CA PRO A 67 -17.90 4.57 -3.40
C PRO A 67 -16.65 3.94 -4.02
N ASP A 68 -16.39 4.25 -5.28
CA ASP A 68 -15.16 3.82 -5.94
C ASP A 68 -13.95 4.26 -5.11
N ASN A 69 -13.00 3.36 -4.90
CA ASN A 69 -11.77 3.70 -4.20
C ASN A 69 -10.90 4.56 -5.10
N LEU A 70 -10.71 5.80 -4.68
CA LEU A 70 -9.87 6.80 -5.35
C LEU A 70 -8.64 7.18 -4.51
N GLU A 71 -8.27 6.33 -3.55
CA GLU A 71 -7.08 6.52 -2.74
C GLU A 71 -5.82 6.57 -3.62
N ALA A 72 -4.92 7.50 -3.27
CA ALA A 72 -3.68 7.68 -4.00
C ALA A 72 -2.83 6.39 -3.96
N PRO A 73 -2.35 5.90 -5.12
CA PRO A 73 -1.52 4.70 -5.14
C PRO A 73 -0.14 4.98 -4.54
N LYS A 74 0.49 3.95 -3.97
CA LYS A 74 1.86 4.01 -3.45
C LYS A 74 2.82 3.48 -4.51
N ILE A 75 3.91 4.21 -4.75
CA ILE A 75 4.92 3.87 -5.77
C ILE A 75 6.22 3.54 -5.06
N TYR A 76 6.79 2.40 -5.36
CA TYR A 76 8.05 1.92 -4.78
C TYR A 76 8.97 1.45 -5.90
N ARG A 77 10.28 1.74 -5.78
CA ARG A 77 11.32 1.16 -6.63
C ARG A 77 12.22 0.29 -5.76
N LYS A 78 12.57 -0.87 -6.26
CA LYS A 78 13.59 -1.74 -5.65
C LYS A 78 14.98 -1.36 -6.18
N LYS A 79 16.03 -1.78 -5.46
CA LYS A 79 17.43 -1.60 -5.84
C LYS A 79 17.75 -2.02 -7.29
N ASP A 80 17.05 -3.04 -7.82
CA ASP A 80 17.21 -3.53 -9.19
C ASP A 80 16.56 -2.64 -10.26
N GLY A 81 15.88 -1.56 -9.86
CA GLY A 81 15.18 -0.64 -10.73
C GLY A 81 13.73 -1.03 -11.03
N MET A 82 13.22 -2.13 -10.48
CA MET A 82 11.84 -2.55 -10.67
C MET A 82 10.90 -1.67 -9.85
N VAL A 83 9.98 -0.99 -10.52
CA VAL A 83 8.94 -0.15 -9.90
C VAL A 83 7.67 -0.96 -9.71
N SER A 84 7.13 -0.91 -8.49
CA SER A 84 5.84 -1.47 -8.12
C SER A 84 4.88 -0.36 -7.71
N ILE A 85 3.63 -0.46 -8.15
CA ILE A 85 2.56 0.47 -7.76
C ILE A 85 1.49 -0.33 -7.03
N ARG A 86 1.07 0.13 -5.86
CA ARG A 86 0.13 -0.58 -5.00
C ARG A 86 -0.95 0.35 -4.47
N THR A 87 -2.11 -0.23 -4.16
CA THR A 87 -3.20 0.39 -3.43
C THR A 87 -3.55 -0.49 -2.24
N ASP A 88 -4.05 0.10 -1.16
CA ASP A 88 -4.44 -0.64 0.05
C ASP A 88 -5.78 -1.39 -0.15
N ARG A 89 -6.52 -1.03 -1.18
CA ARG A 89 -7.79 -1.68 -1.56
C ARG A 89 -7.82 -2.00 -3.04
N PRO A 90 -8.65 -2.98 -3.47
CA PRO A 90 -8.88 -3.24 -4.88
C PRO A 90 -9.37 -1.99 -5.61
N VAL A 91 -8.85 -1.76 -6.80
CA VAL A 91 -9.20 -0.65 -7.68
C VAL A 91 -9.46 -1.15 -9.09
N ILE A 92 -10.17 -0.36 -9.90
CA ILE A 92 -10.52 -0.75 -11.27
C ILE A 92 -9.29 -0.70 -12.16
N SER A 93 -8.56 0.41 -12.15
CA SER A 93 -7.31 0.55 -12.89
C SER A 93 -6.37 1.56 -12.25
N ILE A 94 -5.08 1.31 -12.40
CA ILE A 94 -4.02 2.27 -12.09
C ILE A 94 -3.39 2.68 -13.41
N ARG A 95 -3.28 4.00 -13.64
CA ARG A 95 -2.58 4.56 -14.79
C ARG A 95 -1.33 5.26 -14.31
N TYR A 96 -0.26 5.19 -15.10
CA TYR A 96 1.01 5.80 -14.75
C TYR A 96 1.72 6.42 -15.93
N THR A 97 2.64 7.35 -15.62
CA THR A 97 3.58 8.00 -16.56
C THR A 97 4.99 7.95 -15.99
N THR A 98 5.98 8.03 -16.88
CA THR A 98 7.41 8.02 -16.52
C THR A 98 8.17 9.20 -17.12
N ASP A 99 7.46 10.14 -17.71
CA ASP A 99 7.98 11.33 -18.39
C ASP A 99 7.67 12.64 -17.64
N GLY A 100 7.07 12.50 -16.43
CA GLY A 100 6.70 13.63 -15.58
C GLY A 100 5.35 14.26 -15.94
N THR A 101 4.63 13.79 -16.96
CA THR A 101 3.27 14.23 -17.25
C THR A 101 2.27 13.66 -16.24
N GLU A 102 1.10 14.28 -16.11
CA GLU A 102 0.05 13.74 -15.26
C GLU A 102 -0.60 12.51 -15.90
N PRO A 103 -0.84 11.44 -15.12
CA PRO A 103 -1.57 10.28 -15.61
C PRO A 103 -2.98 10.66 -16.07
N SER A 104 -3.37 10.15 -17.22
CA SER A 104 -4.72 10.26 -17.77
C SER A 104 -5.31 8.87 -17.99
N PHE A 105 -6.59 8.79 -18.31
CA PHE A 105 -7.24 7.52 -18.62
C PHE A 105 -6.59 6.79 -19.82
N THR A 106 -5.91 7.52 -20.69
CA THR A 106 -5.19 6.98 -21.86
C THR A 106 -3.73 6.66 -21.60
N SER A 107 -3.20 6.99 -20.40
CA SER A 107 -1.84 6.65 -20.01
C SER A 107 -1.66 5.13 -19.81
N ASN A 108 -0.42 4.69 -19.69
CA ASN A 108 -0.10 3.27 -19.49
C ASN A 108 -0.87 2.69 -18.29
N GLU A 109 -1.46 1.53 -18.48
CA GLU A 109 -2.10 0.79 -17.41
C GLU A 109 -1.07 -0.04 -16.66
N TYR A 110 -1.06 0.09 -15.34
CA TYR A 110 -0.22 -0.73 -14.50
C TYR A 110 -0.86 -2.11 -14.28
N LYS A 111 -0.16 -3.16 -14.69
CA LYS A 111 -0.57 -4.56 -14.52
C LYS A 111 0.43 -5.35 -13.69
N GLU A 112 1.71 -5.02 -13.87
CA GLU A 112 2.82 -5.72 -13.23
C GLU A 112 4.00 -4.75 -13.02
N PRO A 113 4.97 -5.07 -12.16
CA PRO A 113 6.16 -4.26 -11.96
C PRO A 113 6.92 -4.05 -13.29
N PHE A 114 7.42 -2.83 -13.49
CA PHE A 114 8.16 -2.45 -14.69
C PHE A 114 9.54 -1.88 -14.36
N LEU A 115 10.47 -1.95 -15.29
CA LEU A 115 11.82 -1.43 -15.13
C LEU A 115 11.85 0.10 -15.30
N PHE A 116 12.40 0.80 -14.30
CA PHE A 116 12.71 2.22 -14.35
C PHE A 116 14.07 2.44 -13.68
N ASP A 117 15.14 2.17 -14.44
CA ASP A 117 16.53 2.13 -13.98
C ASP A 117 17.30 3.45 -14.20
N LYS A 118 16.59 4.54 -14.38
CA LYS A 118 17.12 5.89 -14.56
C LYS A 118 16.59 6.85 -13.52
N GLN A 119 17.26 8.01 -13.40
CA GLN A 119 16.71 9.16 -12.68
C GLN A 119 15.49 9.72 -13.39
N GLY A 120 14.47 10.14 -12.63
CA GLY A 120 13.27 10.74 -13.19
C GLY A 120 12.06 10.63 -12.28
N VAL A 121 10.91 10.99 -12.82
CA VAL A 121 9.65 11.03 -12.08
C VAL A 121 8.72 9.94 -12.58
N VAL A 122 8.14 9.19 -11.65
CA VAL A 122 7.02 8.30 -11.91
C VAL A 122 5.79 8.88 -11.24
N ARG A 123 4.72 9.04 -12.00
CA ARG A 123 3.42 9.47 -11.48
C ARG A 123 2.38 8.40 -11.72
N ALA A 124 1.46 8.24 -10.77
CA ALA A 124 0.36 7.30 -10.89
C ALA A 124 -0.92 7.82 -10.24
N ALA A 125 -2.05 7.41 -10.78
CA ALA A 125 -3.36 7.67 -10.21
C ALA A 125 -4.29 6.47 -10.44
N VAL A 126 -5.27 6.32 -9.56
CA VAL A 126 -6.37 5.37 -9.71
C VAL A 126 -7.44 5.97 -10.61
N PHE A 127 -8.03 5.16 -11.48
CA PHE A 127 -9.13 5.56 -12.35
C PHE A 127 -10.32 4.63 -12.17
N THR A 128 -11.52 5.22 -12.18
CA THR A 128 -12.79 4.50 -12.16
C THR A 128 -13.24 4.12 -13.57
N SER A 129 -14.28 3.31 -13.67
CA SER A 129 -14.88 2.92 -14.96
C SER A 129 -15.47 4.11 -15.73
N ASP A 130 -15.95 5.12 -15.04
CA ASP A 130 -16.46 6.38 -15.61
C ASP A 130 -15.37 7.45 -15.83
N LYS A 131 -14.10 7.02 -15.79
CA LYS A 131 -12.89 7.83 -16.08
C LYS A 131 -12.59 8.95 -15.08
N LYS A 132 -13.18 8.92 -13.89
CA LYS A 132 -12.76 9.83 -12.81
C LYS A 132 -11.42 9.37 -12.27
N SER A 133 -10.53 10.32 -11.96
CA SER A 133 -9.23 10.05 -11.33
C SER A 133 -9.27 10.36 -9.83
N GLY A 134 -8.51 9.59 -9.08
CA GLY A 134 -8.13 9.92 -7.71
C GLY A 134 -6.96 10.90 -7.66
N GLU A 135 -6.41 11.05 -6.47
CA GLU A 135 -5.19 11.84 -6.25
C GLU A 135 -3.99 11.20 -6.97
N ILE A 136 -3.10 12.07 -7.47
CA ILE A 136 -1.90 11.67 -8.17
C ILE A 136 -0.77 11.50 -7.14
N THR A 137 -0.17 10.32 -7.09
CA THR A 137 1.12 10.12 -6.43
C THR A 137 2.24 10.44 -7.40
N SER A 138 3.21 11.21 -6.95
CA SER A 138 4.42 11.55 -7.72
C SER A 138 5.66 11.19 -6.90
N VAL A 139 6.52 10.35 -7.45
CA VAL A 139 7.78 9.95 -6.82
C VAL A 139 8.94 10.28 -7.76
N ILE A 140 9.92 11.01 -7.22
CA ILE A 140 11.17 11.31 -7.91
C ILE A 140 12.16 10.22 -7.52
N PHE A 141 12.66 9.49 -8.50
CA PHE A 141 13.73 8.52 -8.30
C PHE A 141 15.07 9.11 -8.69
N ASP A 142 16.05 8.87 -7.87
CA ASP A 142 17.45 9.14 -8.10
C ASP A 142 18.09 8.12 -9.07
N GLN A 143 19.42 8.11 -9.16
CA GLN A 143 20.17 7.10 -9.92
C GLN A 143 19.85 5.69 -9.40
N CYS A 144 19.63 4.76 -10.30
CA CYS A 144 19.34 3.37 -9.94
C CYS A 144 20.56 2.72 -9.25
N LYS A 145 20.32 2.14 -8.09
CA LYS A 145 21.36 1.59 -7.21
C LYS A 145 21.70 0.12 -7.51
N LYS A 146 21.28 -0.42 -8.65
CA LYS A 146 21.45 -1.83 -9.02
C LYS A 146 22.89 -2.32 -8.87
N ASN A 147 23.85 -1.51 -9.24
CA ASN A 147 25.28 -1.86 -9.21
C ASN A 147 26.00 -1.31 -7.96
N TRP A 148 25.27 -0.59 -7.10
CA TRP A 148 25.87 0.02 -5.93
C TRP A 148 26.18 -1.03 -4.87
N LYS A 149 27.32 -0.85 -4.18
CA LYS A 149 27.77 -1.69 -3.09
C LYS A 149 28.32 -0.84 -1.96
N ILE A 150 28.04 -1.24 -0.74
CA ILE A 150 28.74 -0.67 0.42
C ILE A 150 30.02 -1.47 0.63
N ILE A 151 31.16 -0.81 0.52
CA ILE A 151 32.49 -1.44 0.71
C ILE A 151 33.08 -1.18 2.10
N SER A 152 32.57 -0.18 2.80
CA SER A 152 32.89 0.11 4.22
C SER A 152 31.68 0.81 4.89
N PRO A 153 31.27 0.40 6.10
CA PRO A 153 31.69 -0.77 6.86
C PRO A 153 31.08 -2.07 6.30
N VAL A 154 31.77 -3.17 6.48
CA VAL A 154 31.20 -4.51 6.16
C VAL A 154 30.45 -5.03 7.38
N LYS A 155 29.17 -4.66 7.50
CA LYS A 155 28.28 -5.06 8.61
C LYS A 155 26.93 -5.55 8.09
N SER A 156 26.26 -6.36 8.89
CA SER A 156 24.89 -6.82 8.57
C SER A 156 23.93 -5.62 8.47
N GLY A 157 23.08 -5.61 7.46
CA GLY A 157 22.07 -4.58 7.25
C GLY A 157 22.59 -3.28 6.61
N VAL A 158 23.89 -3.16 6.31
CA VAL A 158 24.44 -1.95 5.69
C VAL A 158 23.83 -1.67 4.30
N ASP A 159 23.41 -2.70 3.59
CA ASP A 159 22.74 -2.58 2.29
C ASP A 159 21.38 -1.88 2.36
N ASN A 160 20.77 -1.78 3.55
CA ASN A 160 19.55 -1.00 3.77
C ASN A 160 19.73 0.49 3.43
N MET A 161 20.95 0.98 3.40
CA MET A 161 21.24 2.37 3.00
C MET A 161 21.07 2.62 1.49
N ILE A 162 21.04 1.56 0.69
CA ILE A 162 21.00 1.63 -0.78
C ILE A 162 19.96 0.71 -1.39
N ASP A 163 18.90 0.34 -0.66
CA ASP A 163 17.87 -0.60 -1.12
C ASP A 163 16.61 0.08 -1.71
N ASP A 164 16.59 1.43 -1.73
CA ASP A 164 15.46 2.27 -2.15
C ASP A 164 14.21 2.12 -1.24
N ASN A 165 14.40 1.65 -0.01
CA ASN A 165 13.32 1.52 0.97
C ASN A 165 13.57 2.43 2.19
N VAL A 166 12.81 3.51 2.31
CA VAL A 166 12.94 4.48 3.42
C VAL A 166 12.48 3.94 4.78
N GLU A 167 11.82 2.78 4.80
CA GLU A 167 11.40 2.11 6.03
C GLU A 167 12.51 1.21 6.59
N SER A 168 13.46 0.78 5.76
CA SER A 168 14.66 0.09 6.19
C SER A 168 15.71 1.08 6.62
N TYR A 169 16.59 0.70 7.51
CA TYR A 169 17.69 1.55 7.95
C TYR A 169 18.91 0.73 8.38
N PHE A 170 20.06 1.38 8.41
CA PHE A 170 21.27 0.89 9.00
C PHE A 170 21.68 1.82 10.16
N HIS A 171 22.22 1.24 11.22
CA HIS A 171 22.83 2.00 12.31
C HIS A 171 24.20 1.41 12.66
N THR A 172 25.11 2.27 13.08
CA THR A 172 26.48 1.90 13.45
C THR A 172 26.58 1.33 14.86
N TYR A 173 25.53 1.50 15.67
CA TYR A 173 25.48 1.06 17.06
C TYR A 173 25.49 -0.47 17.16
N ASP A 174 26.43 -0.98 17.97
CA ASP A 174 26.51 -2.39 18.35
C ASP A 174 26.16 -2.51 19.84
N ALA A 175 25.08 -3.22 20.16
CA ALA A 175 24.49 -3.32 21.50
C ALA A 175 25.45 -3.79 22.61
N GLY A 176 26.64 -4.25 22.25
CA GLY A 176 27.69 -4.71 23.17
C GLY A 176 28.80 -3.70 23.45
N ASN A 177 28.90 -2.62 22.70
CA ASN A 177 30.02 -1.66 22.80
C ASN A 177 29.49 -0.23 22.97
N LYS A 178 29.56 0.32 24.18
CA LYS A 178 29.53 1.77 24.39
C LYS A 178 30.83 2.33 23.84
N LYS A 179 30.90 2.57 22.53
CA LYS A 179 32.06 3.24 21.94
C LYS A 179 32.03 4.73 22.26
N GLU A 180 33.19 5.26 22.59
CA GLU A 180 33.49 6.68 22.46
C GLU A 180 33.08 7.13 21.04
N PHE A 181 32.61 8.36 20.90
CA PHE A 181 32.29 8.98 19.62
C PHE A 181 33.46 8.84 18.66
N VAL A 182 33.36 7.98 17.69
CA VAL A 182 34.32 7.79 16.61
C VAL A 182 33.58 8.14 15.32
N PRO A 183 34.13 9.00 14.47
CA PRO A 183 33.51 9.25 13.17
C PRO A 183 33.32 7.94 12.41
N ASP A 184 32.10 7.64 12.06
CA ASP A 184 31.79 6.50 11.22
C ASP A 184 31.87 6.91 9.74
N GLU A 185 32.57 6.10 8.96
CA GLU A 185 32.76 6.31 7.53
C GLU A 185 31.98 5.27 6.77
N VAL A 186 31.23 5.71 5.76
CA VAL A 186 30.54 4.82 4.82
C VAL A 186 31.08 5.09 3.42
N ILE A 187 31.56 4.04 2.77
CA ILE A 187 32.03 4.11 1.39
C ILE A 187 31.07 3.32 0.50
N VAL A 188 30.48 4.06 -0.44
CA VAL A 188 29.56 3.51 -1.46
C VAL A 188 30.29 3.45 -2.79
N ASP A 189 30.52 2.24 -3.30
CA ASP A 189 30.97 2.03 -4.67
C ASP A 189 29.74 1.99 -5.59
N MET A 190 29.63 2.93 -6.50
CA MET A 190 28.52 3.06 -7.46
C MET A 190 28.70 2.17 -8.70
N GLY A 191 29.84 1.48 -8.82
CA GLY A 191 30.15 0.58 -9.94
C GLY A 191 30.51 1.28 -11.25
N THR A 192 30.25 2.58 -11.35
CA THR A 192 30.58 3.41 -12.53
C THR A 192 30.69 4.88 -12.13
N THR A 193 31.42 5.65 -12.93
CA THR A 193 31.49 7.09 -12.75
C THR A 193 30.21 7.76 -13.24
N ILE A 194 29.55 8.51 -12.34
CA ILE A 194 28.34 9.28 -12.63
C ILE A 194 28.55 10.75 -12.21
N PRO A 195 27.92 11.70 -12.89
CA PRO A 195 27.88 13.08 -12.42
C PRO A 195 27.00 13.17 -11.16
N VAL A 196 27.53 13.78 -10.10
CA VAL A 196 26.80 14.00 -8.84
C VAL A 196 26.79 15.51 -8.57
N SER A 197 25.60 16.08 -8.45
CA SER A 197 25.38 17.48 -8.09
C SER A 197 24.76 17.66 -6.71
N GLU A 198 24.11 16.62 -6.19
CA GLU A 198 23.39 16.68 -4.91
C GLU A 198 23.45 15.32 -4.23
N ILE A 199 23.53 15.33 -2.92
CA ILE A 199 23.44 14.15 -2.06
C ILE A 199 22.32 14.39 -1.07
N ILE A 200 21.35 13.49 -1.05
CA ILE A 200 20.23 13.52 -0.10
C ILE A 200 20.47 12.45 0.97
N TYR A 201 20.52 12.89 2.20
CA TYR A 201 20.54 12.03 3.38
C TYR A 201 19.12 11.91 3.94
N THR A 202 18.63 10.68 4.09
CA THR A 202 17.34 10.41 4.71
C THR A 202 17.57 9.75 6.07
N PRO A 203 17.29 10.42 7.18
CA PRO A 203 17.40 9.83 8.50
C PRO A 203 16.32 8.74 8.69
N ARG A 204 16.51 7.91 9.71
CA ARG A 204 15.53 6.90 10.12
C ARG A 204 14.14 7.50 10.33
N GLN A 205 13.10 6.86 9.80
CA GLN A 205 11.73 7.42 9.73
C GLN A 205 10.81 6.96 10.88
N ASP A 206 11.18 5.94 11.66
CA ASP A 206 10.35 5.43 12.77
C ASP A 206 10.47 6.27 14.05
N MET A 207 10.15 7.53 13.96
CA MET A 207 10.30 8.56 15.01
C MET A 207 9.55 8.27 16.32
N TYR A 208 8.80 7.19 16.44
CA TYR A 208 7.94 6.95 17.60
C TYR A 208 8.53 6.03 18.68
N ARG A 209 9.68 5.43 18.49
CA ARG A 209 10.20 4.44 19.45
C ARG A 209 11.63 4.60 19.94
N ASN A 210 12.52 5.22 19.19
CA ASN A 210 13.90 5.46 19.65
C ASN A 210 14.49 6.64 18.88
N VAL A 211 15.01 7.60 19.62
CA VAL A 211 15.81 8.73 19.08
C VAL A 211 17.26 8.33 18.76
N ASP A 212 17.62 7.06 18.99
CA ASP A 212 18.94 6.52 18.69
C ASP A 212 19.13 6.44 17.17
N GLY A 213 20.14 7.12 16.65
CA GLY A 213 20.50 7.09 15.22
C GLY A 213 20.12 8.34 14.43
N VAL A 214 19.58 9.37 15.05
CA VAL A 214 19.44 10.69 14.42
C VAL A 214 20.76 11.44 14.53
N ILE A 215 21.25 11.99 13.42
CA ILE A 215 22.43 12.84 13.44
C ILE A 215 22.07 14.17 14.11
N GLU A 216 22.69 14.46 15.24
CA GLU A 216 22.43 15.68 16.03
C GLU A 216 23.16 16.94 15.47
N ASN A 217 24.16 16.72 14.63
CA ASN A 217 24.95 17.83 14.02
C ASN A 217 25.09 17.59 12.51
N TYR A 218 24.68 18.54 11.70
CA TYR A 218 24.90 18.64 10.24
C TYR A 218 25.49 19.99 9.88
#